data_c663fc9a4c33c2bcb8208325f9c2feb8
#
_entry.id   c663fc9a4c33c2bcb8208325f9c2feb8
#
_cell.length_a   1.000
_cell.length_b   1.000
_cell.length_c   1.000
_cell.angle_alpha   90.00
_cell.angle_beta   90.00
_cell.angle_gamma   90.00
#
_symmetry.space_group_name_H-M   'P 1'
#
loop_
_entity.id
_entity.type
_entity.pdbx_description
1 polymer ?
#
loop_
_entity_poly.entity_id
_entity_poly.type
_entity_poly.pdbx_seq_one_letter_code
_entity_poly.pdbx_strand_id
1 'polypeptide(L)'
;MQTTIRPTVLSPAAFAATVLGACALVLFSAQAHAAGAHAISATNAWVRWLPNNLPSAGYVTLNNASDKRIDLTDISSPDYGSAMLHRTVSNGSTTNMVMVDKVEVPAHGSLTIAPVGYHIMLEQPTRKIAPGDTVHLKLKFSDGETLDTPFAVKSPGTAQ
;
A
#
# COMPACT_ATOMS: atom_id res chain seq x y z
N MET A 1 91.68 42.73 28.38
CA MET A 1 91.50 43.65 27.27
C MET A 1 90.16 43.27 26.65
N GLN A 2 89.11 43.96 27.11
CA GLN A 2 88.31 44.90 26.34
C GLN A 2 87.85 44.31 24.99
N THR A 3 86.57 44.16 24.72
CA THR A 3 85.70 45.26 24.38
C THR A 3 84.24 44.73 24.33
N THR A 4 83.40 45.49 24.97
CA THR A 4 81.98 45.41 24.96
C THR A 4 81.42 45.89 23.63
N ILE A 5 80.47 45.18 23.00
CA ILE A 5 79.53 45.76 22.09
C ILE A 5 78.11 45.08 22.27
N ARG A 6 77.17 45.85 22.76
CA ARG A 6 75.75 45.57 22.61
C ARG A 6 75.34 46.06 21.26
N PRO A 7 74.39 45.38 20.60
CA PRO A 7 73.24 46.12 20.09
C PRO A 7 71.91 45.44 20.23
N THR A 8 70.98 46.25 20.60
CA THR A 8 69.69 46.58 19.96
C THR A 8 68.70 45.46 19.88
N VAL A 9 67.73 45.65 20.72
CA VAL A 9 66.41 45.03 20.72
C VAL A 9 65.67 45.39 19.43
N LEU A 10 65.22 44.39 18.67
CA LEU A 10 64.17 44.56 17.70
C LEU A 10 63.05 43.56 18.04
N SER A 11 61.98 44.12 18.41
CA SER A 11 60.70 43.43 18.62
C SER A 11 60.07 43.08 17.23
N PRO A 12 59.66 41.87 16.97
CA PRO A 12 58.75 41.62 15.86
C PRO A 12 57.33 41.49 16.40
N ALA A 13 56.48 42.27 15.73
CA ALA A 13 55.04 42.32 15.88
C ALA A 13 54.37 40.96 15.74
N ALA A 14 53.44 40.77 16.64
CA ALA A 14 52.52 39.64 16.62
C ALA A 14 51.66 39.68 15.34
N PHE A 15 51.82 38.70 14.47
CA PHE A 15 50.82 38.36 13.48
C PHE A 15 49.87 37.34 14.08
N ALA A 16 48.76 37.84 14.56
CA ALA A 16 47.60 37.01 14.88
C ALA A 16 46.93 36.57 13.58
N ALA A 17 47.23 35.36 13.13
CA ALA A 17 46.48 34.71 12.06
C ALA A 17 45.18 34.12 12.64
N THR A 18 44.12 34.83 12.51
CA THR A 18 42.72 34.35 12.81
C THR A 18 42.32 33.37 11.70
N VAL A 19 42.45 32.08 11.96
CA VAL A 19 41.88 31.04 11.11
C VAL A 19 40.38 30.97 11.46
N LEU A 20 39.55 31.63 10.68
CA LEU A 20 38.09 31.40 10.66
C LEU A 20 37.86 30.01 10.05
N GLY A 21 37.71 29.01 10.91
CA GLY A 21 37.16 27.72 10.53
C GLY A 21 35.71 27.85 10.18
N ALA A 22 35.41 27.98 8.90
CA ALA A 22 34.02 27.84 8.39
C ALA A 22 33.63 26.38 8.55
N CYS A 23 32.99 26.06 9.68
CA CYS A 23 32.32 24.77 9.89
C CYS A 23 31.04 24.78 9.04
N ALA A 24 31.13 24.30 7.78
CA ALA A 24 29.99 24.05 6.93
C ALA A 24 29.18 22.90 7.53
N LEU A 25 28.17 23.23 8.33
CA LEU A 25 27.11 22.31 8.73
C LEU A 25 26.36 21.90 7.48
N VAL A 26 26.75 20.79 6.87
CA VAL A 26 25.95 20.09 5.87
C VAL A 26 24.74 19.52 6.60
N LEU A 27 23.65 20.28 6.59
CA LEU A 27 22.33 19.77 6.97
C LEU A 27 21.93 18.70 5.93
N PHE A 28 22.23 17.46 6.22
CA PHE A 28 21.64 16.32 5.55
C PHE A 28 20.14 16.34 5.91
N SER A 29 19.37 17.01 5.06
CA SER A 29 17.92 16.87 5.08
C SER A 29 17.62 15.43 4.73
N ALA A 30 17.43 14.58 5.73
CA ALA A 30 16.82 13.28 5.55
C ALA A 30 15.40 13.55 5.01
N GLN A 31 15.25 13.47 3.70
CA GLN A 31 13.93 13.38 3.09
C GLN A 31 13.36 12.04 3.52
N ALA A 32 12.59 12.07 4.61
CA ALA A 32 11.68 11.00 4.91
C ALA A 32 10.77 10.90 3.68
N HIS A 33 11.00 9.90 2.84
CA HIS A 33 9.99 9.47 1.87
C HIS A 33 8.82 9.01 2.74
N ALA A 34 7.85 9.89 2.93
CA ALA A 34 6.54 9.46 3.36
C ALA A 34 6.14 8.39 2.34
N ALA A 35 6.11 7.14 2.76
CA ALA A 35 5.45 6.09 1.99
C ALA A 35 4.08 6.67 1.67
N GLY A 36 3.82 6.96 0.39
CA GLY A 36 2.64 7.68 -0.03
C GLY A 36 1.44 6.96 0.57
N ALA A 37 0.70 7.66 1.43
CA ALA A 37 -0.52 7.12 1.97
C ALA A 37 -1.41 6.84 0.76
N HIS A 38 -1.71 5.56 0.51
CA HIS A 38 -2.63 5.18 -0.55
C HIS A 38 -3.94 5.92 -0.34
N ALA A 39 -4.46 6.51 -1.40
CA ALA A 39 -5.76 7.17 -1.36
C ALA A 39 -6.87 6.17 -0.98
N ILE A 40 -6.68 4.91 -1.39
CA ILE A 40 -7.58 3.79 -1.07
C ILE A 40 -6.97 2.92 0.04
N SER A 41 -7.77 2.58 1.02
CA SER A 41 -7.47 1.56 2.03
C SER A 41 -8.50 0.44 2.01
N ALA A 42 -8.07 -0.76 2.40
CA ALA A 42 -8.91 -1.95 2.47
C ALA A 42 -9.13 -2.36 3.94
N THR A 43 -10.36 -2.69 4.29
CA THR A 43 -10.75 -3.21 5.60
C THR A 43 -11.66 -4.42 5.45
N ASN A 44 -11.76 -5.26 6.49
CA ASN A 44 -12.63 -6.43 6.52
C ASN A 44 -12.43 -7.39 5.33
N ALA A 45 -11.17 -7.56 4.91
CA ALA A 45 -10.83 -8.42 3.78
C ALA A 45 -10.85 -9.90 4.20
N TRP A 46 -11.67 -10.71 3.54
CA TRP A 46 -11.76 -12.14 3.80
C TRP A 46 -12.25 -12.92 2.58
N VAL A 47 -11.92 -14.22 2.54
CA VAL A 47 -12.33 -15.17 1.52
C VAL A 47 -13.21 -16.23 2.15
N ARG A 48 -14.39 -16.46 1.57
CA ARG A 48 -15.21 -17.63 1.84
C ARG A 48 -14.65 -18.81 1.07
N TRP A 49 -13.92 -19.66 1.76
CA TRP A 49 -13.37 -20.87 1.19
C TRP A 49 -14.45 -21.94 0.95
N LEU A 50 -14.33 -22.65 -0.16
CA LEU A 50 -15.14 -23.82 -0.48
C LEU A 50 -14.23 -25.04 -0.72
N PRO A 51 -14.62 -26.25 -0.28
CA PRO A 51 -13.83 -27.46 -0.47
C PRO A 51 -13.80 -27.90 -1.94
N ASN A 52 -12.94 -28.88 -2.25
CA ASN A 52 -12.85 -29.55 -3.55
C ASN A 52 -12.51 -28.61 -4.72
N ASN A 53 -11.69 -27.58 -4.48
CA ASN A 53 -11.30 -26.57 -5.48
C ASN A 53 -12.49 -25.85 -6.13
N LEU A 54 -13.64 -25.81 -5.47
CA LEU A 54 -14.76 -24.98 -5.92
C LEU A 54 -14.35 -23.51 -5.87
N PRO A 55 -14.88 -22.66 -6.78
CA PRO A 55 -14.62 -21.22 -6.76
C PRO A 55 -14.88 -20.61 -5.39
N SER A 56 -13.91 -19.88 -4.87
CA SER A 56 -14.01 -19.15 -3.60
C SER A 56 -14.49 -17.73 -3.87
N ALA A 57 -15.05 -17.07 -2.86
CA ALA A 57 -15.52 -15.69 -2.97
C ALA A 57 -14.79 -14.77 -2.00
N GLY A 58 -14.17 -13.70 -2.54
CA GLY A 58 -13.50 -12.65 -1.76
C GLY A 58 -14.42 -11.46 -1.50
N TYR A 59 -14.27 -10.88 -0.30
CA TYR A 59 -15.05 -9.75 0.19
C TYR A 59 -14.14 -8.75 0.87
N VAL A 60 -14.41 -7.45 0.69
CA VAL A 60 -13.58 -6.37 1.24
C VAL A 60 -14.38 -5.06 1.26
N THR A 61 -14.07 -4.18 2.19
CA THR A 61 -14.52 -2.79 2.16
C THR A 61 -13.34 -1.92 1.74
N LEU A 62 -13.51 -1.17 0.67
CA LEU A 62 -12.56 -0.18 0.16
C LEU A 62 -12.99 1.20 0.63
N ASN A 63 -12.08 1.96 1.23
CA ASN A 63 -12.34 3.31 1.70
C ASN A 63 -11.45 4.27 0.90
N ASN A 64 -12.04 5.30 0.31
CA ASN A 64 -11.35 6.32 -0.47
C ASN A 64 -11.27 7.61 0.34
N ALA A 65 -10.06 8.00 0.73
CA ALA A 65 -9.80 9.23 1.48
C ALA A 65 -9.55 10.45 0.58
N SER A 66 -9.53 10.28 -0.75
CA SER A 66 -9.25 11.36 -1.68
C SER A 66 -10.50 12.16 -2.07
N ASP A 67 -10.26 13.35 -2.63
CA ASP A 67 -11.30 14.23 -3.18
C ASP A 67 -11.86 13.76 -4.54
N LYS A 68 -11.34 12.64 -5.07
CA LYS A 68 -11.72 12.13 -6.38
C LYS A 68 -12.32 10.73 -6.27
N ARG A 69 -13.30 10.46 -7.13
CA ARG A 69 -13.73 9.10 -7.41
C ARG A 69 -12.57 8.29 -7.99
N ILE A 70 -12.39 7.07 -7.52
CA ILE A 70 -11.39 6.12 -8.01
C ILE A 70 -12.11 4.81 -8.34
N ASP A 71 -11.87 4.23 -9.51
CA ASP A 71 -12.47 2.96 -9.90
C ASP A 71 -11.50 1.80 -9.60
N LEU A 72 -11.98 0.70 -9.02
CA LEU A 72 -11.27 -0.59 -9.01
C LEU A 72 -11.40 -1.18 -10.41
N THR A 73 -10.28 -1.41 -11.09
CA THR A 73 -10.22 -1.77 -12.52
C THR A 73 -9.68 -3.16 -12.80
N ASP A 74 -8.93 -3.74 -11.86
CA ASP A 74 -8.37 -5.09 -12.03
C ASP A 74 -8.08 -5.72 -10.68
N ILE A 75 -8.14 -7.05 -10.64
CA ILE A 75 -7.85 -7.85 -9.45
C ILE A 75 -6.98 -9.02 -9.88
N SER A 76 -5.90 -9.26 -9.15
CA SER A 76 -5.05 -10.42 -9.37
C SER A 76 -4.58 -11.02 -8.04
N SER A 77 -4.08 -12.25 -8.08
CA SER A 77 -3.58 -12.93 -6.88
C SER A 77 -2.43 -13.87 -7.22
N PRO A 78 -1.37 -13.93 -6.42
CA PRO A 78 -0.38 -14.99 -6.54
C PRO A 78 -0.90 -16.36 -6.06
N ASP A 79 -1.96 -16.38 -5.25
CA ASP A 79 -2.55 -17.58 -4.67
C ASP A 79 -3.65 -18.21 -5.52
N TYR A 80 -4.15 -17.50 -6.55
CA TYR A 80 -5.18 -17.97 -7.48
C TYR A 80 -4.80 -17.65 -8.93
N GLY A 81 -5.09 -18.56 -9.84
CA GLY A 81 -4.85 -18.36 -11.27
C GLY A 81 -5.84 -17.39 -11.91
N SER A 82 -6.99 -17.16 -11.27
CA SER A 82 -8.01 -16.21 -11.73
C SER A 82 -8.67 -15.50 -10.57
N ALA A 83 -8.81 -14.16 -10.68
CA ALA A 83 -9.55 -13.32 -9.76
C ALA A 83 -10.36 -12.30 -10.56
N MET A 84 -11.68 -12.32 -10.44
CA MET A 84 -12.61 -11.51 -11.25
C MET A 84 -13.67 -10.84 -10.38
N LEU A 85 -14.02 -9.61 -10.70
CA LEU A 85 -15.14 -8.94 -10.04
C LEU A 85 -16.47 -9.34 -10.69
N HIS A 86 -17.37 -9.85 -9.88
CA HIS A 86 -18.74 -10.20 -10.29
C HIS A 86 -19.77 -9.42 -9.51
N ARG A 87 -20.96 -9.30 -10.09
CA ARG A 87 -22.14 -8.78 -9.41
C ARG A 87 -23.29 -9.78 -9.54
N THR A 88 -23.94 -10.02 -8.43
CA THR A 88 -25.19 -10.78 -8.40
C THR A 88 -26.35 -9.88 -8.87
N VAL A 89 -27.07 -10.31 -9.87
CA VAL A 89 -28.26 -9.63 -10.41
C VAL A 89 -29.42 -10.57 -10.27
N SER A 90 -30.50 -10.12 -9.61
CA SER A 90 -31.75 -10.88 -9.45
C SER A 90 -32.87 -10.12 -10.11
N ASN A 91 -33.71 -10.84 -10.86
CA ASN A 91 -34.96 -10.33 -11.44
C ASN A 91 -36.21 -10.85 -10.71
N GLY A 92 -36.05 -11.37 -9.50
CA GLY A 92 -37.13 -11.92 -8.66
C GLY A 92 -37.32 -13.43 -8.83
N SER A 93 -37.14 -14.00 -10.02
CA SER A 93 -37.30 -15.43 -10.29
C SER A 93 -35.97 -16.15 -10.54
N THR A 94 -34.97 -15.44 -11.04
CA THR A 94 -33.64 -15.97 -11.31
C THR A 94 -32.56 -15.06 -10.74
N THR A 95 -31.45 -15.67 -10.33
CA THR A 95 -30.27 -14.96 -9.87
C THR A 95 -29.11 -15.32 -10.79
N ASN A 96 -28.47 -14.32 -11.40
CA ASN A 96 -27.34 -14.47 -12.28
C ASN A 96 -26.12 -13.72 -11.72
N MET A 97 -24.93 -14.22 -12.00
CA MET A 97 -23.67 -13.54 -11.75
C MET A 97 -23.16 -12.98 -13.07
N VAL A 98 -22.89 -11.69 -13.10
CA VAL A 98 -22.31 -11.01 -14.27
C VAL A 98 -20.95 -10.46 -13.93
N MET A 99 -20.00 -10.63 -14.84
CA MET A 99 -18.67 -10.04 -14.70
C MET A 99 -18.77 -8.52 -14.82
N VAL A 100 -17.95 -7.82 -14.07
CA VAL A 100 -17.91 -6.36 -14.01
C VAL A 100 -16.48 -5.91 -14.25
N ASP A 101 -16.26 -5.10 -15.27
CA ASP A 101 -14.92 -4.63 -15.64
C ASP A 101 -14.35 -3.64 -14.63
N LYS A 102 -15.20 -2.86 -13.98
CA LYS A 102 -14.79 -1.87 -12.98
C LYS A 102 -15.94 -1.50 -12.05
N VAL A 103 -15.58 -1.04 -10.86
CA VAL A 103 -16.54 -0.53 -9.88
C VAL A 103 -15.98 0.70 -9.19
N GLU A 104 -16.86 1.68 -8.97
CA GLU A 104 -16.54 2.98 -8.39
C GLU A 104 -16.38 2.91 -6.88
N VAL A 105 -15.31 3.55 -6.36
CA VAL A 105 -15.15 3.93 -4.95
C VAL A 105 -15.32 5.44 -4.87
N PRO A 106 -16.43 5.97 -4.33
CA PRO A 106 -16.71 7.40 -4.35
C PRO A 106 -15.70 8.20 -3.54
N ALA A 107 -15.51 9.48 -3.91
CA ALA A 107 -14.67 10.40 -3.14
C ALA A 107 -15.16 10.50 -1.69
N HIS A 108 -14.24 10.47 -0.71
CA HIS A 108 -14.54 10.50 0.73
C HIS A 108 -15.56 9.44 1.17
N GLY A 109 -15.65 8.34 0.41
CA GLY A 109 -16.65 7.31 0.62
C GLY A 109 -16.07 5.92 0.68
N SER A 110 -16.95 4.93 0.66
CA SER A 110 -16.58 3.53 0.67
C SER A 110 -17.38 2.70 -0.32
N LEU A 111 -16.77 1.62 -0.79
CA LEU A 111 -17.42 0.54 -1.54
C LEU A 111 -17.28 -0.73 -0.70
N THR A 112 -18.42 -1.38 -0.44
CA THR A 112 -18.44 -2.69 0.22
C THR A 112 -18.71 -3.77 -0.81
N ILE A 113 -17.72 -4.65 -1.00
CA ILE A 113 -17.83 -5.90 -1.74
C ILE A 113 -18.23 -6.97 -0.72
N ALA A 114 -19.49 -7.45 -0.78
CA ALA A 114 -20.11 -8.29 0.25
C ALA A 114 -20.95 -9.42 -0.40
N PRO A 115 -21.34 -10.45 0.34
CA PRO A 115 -22.08 -11.61 -0.17
C PRO A 115 -23.35 -11.27 -0.98
N VAL A 116 -23.97 -10.13 -0.72
CA VAL A 116 -25.09 -9.63 -1.50
C VAL A 116 -24.62 -8.45 -2.35
N GLY A 117 -24.59 -8.61 -3.67
CA GLY A 117 -24.12 -7.59 -4.60
C GLY A 117 -22.80 -7.97 -5.27
N TYR A 118 -21.73 -7.18 -5.07
CA TYR A 118 -20.41 -7.46 -5.63
C TYR A 118 -19.69 -8.56 -4.84
N HIS A 119 -18.90 -9.37 -5.55
CA HIS A 119 -17.97 -10.34 -4.96
C HIS A 119 -16.78 -10.58 -5.90
N ILE A 120 -15.64 -10.96 -5.33
CA ILE A 120 -14.46 -11.34 -6.08
C ILE A 120 -14.49 -12.86 -6.25
N MET A 121 -14.71 -13.34 -7.48
CA MET A 121 -14.60 -14.76 -7.81
C MET A 121 -13.14 -15.16 -7.88
N LEU A 122 -12.75 -16.19 -7.12
CA LEU A 122 -11.38 -16.70 -7.03
C LEU A 122 -11.36 -18.16 -7.47
N GLU A 123 -10.60 -18.44 -8.53
CA GLU A 123 -10.54 -19.76 -9.16
C GLU A 123 -9.09 -20.22 -9.35
N GLN A 124 -8.94 -21.52 -9.54
CA GLN A 124 -7.64 -22.15 -9.82
C GLN A 124 -6.59 -21.83 -8.74
N PRO A 125 -6.78 -22.28 -7.49
CA PRO A 125 -5.81 -22.06 -6.44
C PRO A 125 -4.44 -22.63 -6.84
N THR A 126 -3.37 -21.85 -6.72
CA THR A 126 -2.00 -22.23 -7.10
C THR A 126 -1.31 -23.08 -6.04
N ARG A 127 -1.90 -23.14 -4.84
CA ARG A 127 -1.46 -23.95 -3.70
C ARG A 127 -2.67 -24.49 -2.93
N LYS A 128 -2.44 -25.39 -2.00
CA LYS A 128 -3.48 -25.79 -1.06
C LYS A 128 -3.85 -24.61 -0.16
N ILE A 129 -5.13 -24.26 -0.12
CA ILE A 129 -5.70 -23.21 0.71
C ILE A 129 -6.75 -23.81 1.64
N ALA A 130 -6.74 -23.41 2.91
CA ALA A 130 -7.66 -23.90 3.94
C ALA A 130 -8.12 -22.75 4.86
N PRO A 131 -9.22 -22.89 5.59
CA PRO A 131 -9.63 -21.95 6.62
C PRO A 131 -8.51 -21.72 7.66
N GLY A 132 -8.25 -20.45 8.00
CA GLY A 132 -7.15 -20.00 8.83
C GLY A 132 -5.93 -19.51 8.06
N ASP A 133 -5.83 -19.80 6.77
CA ASP A 133 -4.79 -19.24 5.90
C ASP A 133 -5.03 -17.75 5.63
N THR A 134 -3.99 -17.10 5.10
CA THR A 134 -4.08 -15.78 4.49
C THR A 134 -3.70 -15.91 3.02
N VAL A 135 -4.46 -15.26 2.14
CA VAL A 135 -4.18 -15.12 0.71
C VAL A 135 -4.04 -13.65 0.36
N HIS A 136 -3.26 -13.34 -0.67
CA HIS A 136 -3.00 -11.97 -1.09
C HIS A 136 -3.72 -11.65 -2.39
N LEU A 137 -4.44 -10.53 -2.42
CA LEU A 137 -5.02 -9.97 -3.63
C LEU A 137 -4.41 -8.60 -3.90
N LYS A 138 -4.01 -8.38 -5.16
CA LYS A 138 -3.59 -7.09 -5.68
C LYS A 138 -4.77 -6.42 -6.34
N LEU A 139 -5.18 -5.29 -5.78
CA LEU A 139 -6.29 -4.47 -6.25
C LEU A 139 -5.71 -3.29 -7.02
N LYS A 140 -5.99 -3.18 -8.31
CA LYS A 140 -5.49 -2.11 -9.18
C LYS A 140 -6.59 -1.08 -9.42
N PHE A 141 -6.21 0.19 -9.35
CA PHE A 141 -7.12 1.30 -9.44
C PHE A 141 -6.89 2.17 -10.67
N SER A 142 -7.90 2.98 -11.04
CA SER A 142 -7.89 3.83 -12.22
C SER A 142 -6.87 4.97 -12.19
N ASP A 143 -6.37 5.33 -11.02
CA ASP A 143 -5.28 6.30 -10.83
C ASP A 143 -3.88 5.69 -11.01
N GLY A 144 -3.81 4.37 -11.27
CA GLY A 144 -2.58 3.61 -11.45
C GLY A 144 -2.03 3.00 -10.15
N GLU A 145 -2.62 3.31 -9.00
CA GLU A 145 -2.22 2.69 -7.73
C GLU A 145 -2.59 1.20 -7.69
N THR A 146 -1.82 0.45 -6.92
CA THR A 146 -2.07 -0.96 -6.64
C THR A 146 -1.94 -1.20 -5.14
N LEU A 147 -2.97 -1.79 -4.55
CA LEU A 147 -3.01 -2.14 -3.13
C LEU A 147 -2.89 -3.65 -2.98
N ASP A 148 -1.81 -4.12 -2.36
CA ASP A 148 -1.66 -5.52 -1.94
C ASP A 148 -2.39 -5.70 -0.61
N THR A 149 -3.40 -6.56 -0.60
CA THR A 149 -4.30 -6.72 0.55
C THR A 149 -4.30 -8.17 1.01
N PRO A 150 -4.00 -8.44 2.29
CA PRO A 150 -4.16 -9.76 2.88
C PRO A 150 -5.65 -10.05 3.17
N PHE A 151 -6.13 -11.20 2.72
CA PHE A 151 -7.48 -11.70 2.95
C PHE A 151 -7.45 -12.92 3.87
N ALA A 152 -8.15 -12.86 4.98
CA ALA A 152 -8.29 -14.01 5.89
C ALA A 152 -9.22 -15.07 5.29
N VAL A 153 -8.75 -16.31 5.19
CA VAL A 153 -9.55 -17.42 4.65
C VAL A 153 -10.46 -17.96 5.75
N LYS A 154 -11.77 -17.95 5.52
CA LYS A 154 -12.80 -18.41 6.47
C LYS A 154 -13.58 -19.59 5.90
N SER A 155 -14.04 -20.47 6.81
CA SER A 155 -14.98 -21.53 6.43
C SER A 155 -16.36 -20.97 6.09
N PRO A 156 -17.17 -21.68 5.28
CA PRO A 156 -18.50 -21.21 4.85
C PRO A 156 -19.43 -20.84 6.00
N GLY A 157 -19.36 -21.52 7.13
CA GLY A 157 -20.24 -21.31 8.27
C GLY A 157 -19.82 -20.16 9.21
N THR A 158 -18.60 -19.64 9.08
CA THR A 158 -18.08 -18.52 9.92
C THR A 158 -18.07 -17.19 9.18
N ALA A 159 -18.49 -17.20 7.94
CA ALA A 159 -18.47 -16.06 7.03
C ALA A 159 -19.75 -15.23 7.14
N GLN A 160 -19.93 -14.53 8.25
CA GLN A 160 -20.97 -13.50 8.41
C GLN A 160 -20.31 -12.20 8.90
#